data_64623e9b772abec17919e262e3906be2
#
_entry.id   64623e9b772abec17919e262e3906be2
#
_cell.length_a   1.000
_cell.length_b   1.000
_cell.length_c   1.000
_cell.angle_alpha   90.00
_cell.angle_beta   90.00
_cell.angle_gamma   90.00
#
_symmetry.space_group_name_H-M   'P 1'
#
loop_
_entity.id
_entity.type
_entity.pdbx_description
1 polymer ?
#
loop_
_entity_poly.entity_id
_entity_poly.type
_entity_poly.pdbx_seq_one_letter_code
_entity_poly.pdbx_strand_id
1 'polypeptide(L)'
;MVAQHPELTLQKGDIKAKFRYEIQKHIRNLVIEVGAQTRKRLLQKKVKLGWLIYKIEDYVFANRCFKCSRFDNRFRDCRGEETCPLAAGNHKLKKCTATPMECKFINCLTYNKYNQNKRICDKNTSLDKNCPSLETVLEKYRQNTGY
;
A
#
# COMPACT_ATOMS: atom_id res chain seq x y z
N MET A 1 18.63 17.59 16.79
CA MET A 1 18.29 16.38 17.58
C MET A 1 19.16 15.26 17.04
N VAL A 2 20.30 15.01 17.66
CA VAL A 2 21.25 13.96 17.25
C VAL A 2 20.73 12.67 17.88
N ALA A 3 20.57 11.64 17.07
CA ALA A 3 20.05 10.36 17.52
C ALA A 3 20.95 9.77 18.60
N GLN A 4 20.37 9.22 19.66
CA GLN A 4 21.04 8.49 20.72
C GLN A 4 21.61 7.13 20.25
N HIS A 5 21.92 7.02 18.97
CA HIS A 5 22.55 5.87 18.33
C HIS A 5 23.81 6.34 17.61
N PRO A 6 24.97 6.37 18.30
CA PRO A 6 26.25 6.80 17.70
C PRO A 6 26.68 5.91 16.52
N GLU A 7 26.15 4.73 16.43
CA GLU A 7 26.36 3.76 15.34
C GLU A 7 25.50 4.03 14.06
N LEU A 8 24.47 4.88 14.17
CA LEU A 8 23.72 5.43 13.04
C LEU A 8 24.30 6.81 12.71
N THR A 9 25.43 6.84 12.02
CA THR A 9 25.97 8.06 11.43
C THR A 9 25.04 8.56 10.33
N LEU A 10 23.94 9.19 10.73
CA LEU A 10 22.97 9.82 9.81
C LEU A 10 23.41 11.27 9.61
N GLN A 11 23.68 11.64 8.37
CA GLN A 11 23.96 13.03 8.02
C GLN A 11 22.64 13.80 7.80
N LYS A 12 22.71 15.12 7.97
CA LYS A 12 21.57 16.00 7.68
C LYS A 12 21.30 15.92 6.16
N GLY A 13 20.20 15.28 5.78
CA GLY A 13 19.86 15.03 4.36
C GLY A 13 19.64 13.56 4.04
N ASP A 14 20.16 12.62 4.82
CA ASP A 14 19.96 11.18 4.62
C ASP A 14 18.52 10.75 4.82
N ILE A 15 17.73 11.57 5.50
CA ILE A 15 16.33 11.32 5.82
C ILE A 15 15.49 12.49 5.33
N LYS A 16 14.53 12.20 4.44
CA LYS A 16 13.56 13.16 3.94
C LYS A 16 12.16 12.80 4.40
N ALA A 17 11.54 13.62 5.23
CA ALA A 17 10.16 13.45 5.61
C ALA A 17 9.23 13.66 4.41
N LYS A 18 8.32 12.72 4.15
CA LYS A 18 7.34 12.80 3.06
C LYS A 18 5.99 13.25 3.56
N PHE A 19 5.36 12.48 4.42
CA PHE A 19 4.05 12.79 4.98
C PHE A 19 3.80 12.03 6.27
N ARG A 20 2.74 12.42 6.95
CA ARG A 20 2.23 11.73 8.14
C ARG A 20 0.82 11.25 7.89
N TYR A 21 0.45 10.12 8.48
CA TYR A 21 -0.92 9.64 8.49
C TYR A 21 -1.30 9.04 9.85
N GLU A 22 -2.55 9.13 10.18
CA GLU A 22 -3.11 8.62 11.43
C GLU A 22 -3.70 7.22 11.18
N ILE A 23 -3.32 6.24 12.01
CA ILE A 23 -3.87 4.88 11.94
C ILE A 23 -5.09 4.78 12.85
N GLN A 24 -4.95 5.33 14.06
CA GLN A 24 -5.99 5.37 15.09
C GLN A 24 -5.84 6.68 15.85
N LYS A 25 -6.88 7.03 16.61
CA LYS A 25 -6.85 8.21 17.47
C LYS A 25 -5.55 8.23 18.28
N HIS A 26 -4.74 9.26 18.08
CA HIS A 26 -3.42 9.47 18.72
C HIS A 26 -2.24 8.61 18.23
N ILE A 27 -2.42 7.68 17.28
CA ILE A 27 -1.32 6.92 16.69
C ILE A 27 -1.03 7.45 15.30
N ARG A 28 0.14 8.06 15.14
CA ARG A 28 0.57 8.66 13.86
C ARG A 28 1.82 7.97 13.34
N ASN A 29 1.80 7.62 12.07
CA ASN A 29 2.98 7.17 11.35
C ASN A 29 3.59 8.31 10.57
N LEU A 30 4.91 8.35 10.55
CA LEU A 30 5.69 9.24 9.70
C LEU A 30 6.33 8.41 8.59
N VAL A 31 6.06 8.78 7.34
CA VAL A 31 6.74 8.20 6.19
C VAL A 31 7.95 9.05 5.86
N ILE A 32 9.10 8.39 5.80
CA ILE A 32 10.38 8.99 5.46
C ILE A 32 10.97 8.33 4.21
N GLU A 33 11.67 9.09 3.41
CA GLU A 33 12.50 8.59 2.32
C GLU A 33 13.95 8.57 2.78
N VAL A 34 14.61 7.46 2.55
CA VAL A 34 16.01 7.24 2.92
C VAL A 34 16.74 6.48 1.82
N GLY A 35 18.05 6.61 1.75
CA GLY A 35 18.88 5.81 0.86
C GLY A 35 18.90 4.33 1.25
N ALA A 36 19.22 3.44 0.30
CA ALA A 36 19.20 1.98 0.48
C ALA A 36 20.05 1.49 1.65
N GLN A 37 21.23 2.06 1.86
CA GLN A 37 22.11 1.69 2.96
C GLN A 37 21.52 2.10 4.33
N THR A 38 20.98 3.31 4.41
CA THR A 38 20.33 3.84 5.61
C THR A 38 19.08 3.00 5.94
N ARG A 39 18.29 2.63 4.93
CA ARG A 39 17.15 1.75 5.06
C ARG A 39 17.52 0.40 5.70
N LYS A 40 18.54 -0.30 5.16
CA LYS A 40 19.00 -1.60 5.69
C LYS A 40 19.38 -1.49 7.17
N ARG A 41 20.06 -0.42 7.55
CA ARG A 41 20.45 -0.18 8.95
C ARG A 41 19.24 0.11 9.86
N LEU A 42 18.28 0.90 9.37
CA LEU A 42 17.07 1.26 10.12
C LEU A 42 16.14 0.08 10.36
N LEU A 43 15.96 -0.81 9.36
CA LEU A 43 15.08 -1.99 9.47
C LEU A 43 15.61 -3.04 10.46
N GLN A 44 16.92 -3.11 10.63
CA GLN A 44 17.55 -4.06 11.57
C GLN A 44 17.48 -3.63 13.03
N LYS A 45 17.13 -2.38 13.29
CA LYS A 45 17.21 -1.79 14.64
C LYS A 45 15.89 -1.13 15.02
N LYS A 46 15.57 -1.19 16.32
CA LYS A 46 14.54 -0.33 16.89
C LYS A 46 15.14 1.06 17.08
N VAL A 47 14.45 2.08 16.58
CA VAL A 47 14.92 3.46 16.72
C VAL A 47 14.36 4.08 17.99
N LYS A 48 15.26 4.50 18.88
CA LYS A 48 14.91 5.20 20.09
C LYS A 48 15.02 6.71 19.85
N LEU A 49 13.93 7.44 20.06
CA LEU A 49 13.89 8.91 20.02
C LEU A 49 13.36 9.43 21.35
N GLY A 50 14.24 10.01 22.15
CA GLY A 50 13.92 10.38 23.52
C GLY A 50 13.58 9.14 24.35
N TRP A 51 12.40 9.14 24.98
CA TRP A 51 11.90 8.04 25.79
C TRP A 51 11.09 6.99 25.02
N LEU A 52 10.85 7.21 23.71
CA LEU A 52 10.01 6.35 22.89
C LEU A 52 10.85 5.47 21.97
N ILE A 53 10.39 4.23 21.82
CA ILE A 53 10.95 3.25 20.89
C ILE A 53 10.02 3.13 19.69
N TYR A 54 10.55 3.36 18.50
CA TYR A 54 9.81 3.30 17.26
C TYR A 54 10.16 2.04 16.48
N LYS A 55 9.12 1.36 15.98
CA LYS A 55 9.28 0.31 14.99
C LYS A 55 9.39 0.96 13.62
N ILE A 56 10.36 0.53 12.84
CA ILE A 56 10.53 0.97 11.45
C ILE A 56 10.14 -0.18 10.55
N GLU A 57 9.31 0.13 9.59
CA GLU A 57 8.81 -0.81 8.60
C GLU A 57 8.85 -0.16 7.21
N ASP A 58 8.94 -0.99 6.19
CA ASP A 58 8.83 -0.49 4.82
C ASP A 58 7.41 0.00 4.53
N TYR A 59 7.33 1.18 3.95
CA TYR A 59 6.07 1.71 3.44
C TYR A 59 5.95 1.36 1.96
N VAL A 60 5.21 0.31 1.67
CA VAL A 60 4.90 -0.11 0.31
C VAL A 60 3.45 0.23 0.00
N PHE A 61 3.23 0.92 -1.09
CA PHE A 61 1.91 1.40 -1.50
C PHE A 61 1.62 1.03 -2.94
N ALA A 62 0.48 0.38 -3.17
CA ALA A 62 -0.03 0.10 -4.51
C ALA A 62 -0.96 1.23 -4.97
N ASN A 63 -0.59 1.90 -6.06
CA ASN A 63 -1.47 2.85 -6.71
C ASN A 63 -2.71 2.17 -7.26
N ARG A 64 -3.89 2.71 -6.93
CA ARG A 64 -5.16 2.26 -7.48
C ARG A 64 -5.83 3.41 -8.20
N CYS A 65 -6.28 3.15 -9.42
CA CYS A 65 -7.05 4.12 -10.19
C CYS A 65 -8.45 4.30 -9.60
N PHE A 66 -8.85 5.53 -9.32
CA PHE A 66 -10.19 5.86 -8.82
C PHE A 66 -11.29 5.72 -9.88
N LYS A 67 -10.95 5.63 -11.17
CA LYS A 67 -11.90 5.40 -12.26
C LYS A 67 -12.19 3.91 -12.47
N CYS A 68 -11.15 3.13 -12.76
CA CYS A 68 -11.31 1.72 -13.13
C CYS A 68 -11.01 0.74 -11.99
N SER A 69 -10.71 1.22 -10.78
CA SER A 69 -10.37 0.45 -9.58
C SER A 69 -9.19 -0.53 -9.73
N ARG A 70 -8.43 -0.48 -10.85
CA ARG A 70 -7.28 -1.36 -11.10
C ARG A 70 -6.01 -0.79 -10.49
N PHE A 71 -5.10 -1.69 -10.12
CA PHE A 71 -3.75 -1.33 -9.69
C PHE A 71 -2.90 -0.86 -10.87
N ASP A 72 -1.82 -0.13 -10.57
CA ASP A 72 -0.82 0.39 -11.52
C ASP A 72 -1.38 1.29 -12.61
N ASN A 73 -2.58 1.79 -12.44
CA ASN A 73 -3.21 2.71 -13.37
C ASN A 73 -3.48 4.06 -12.71
N ARG A 74 -3.05 5.14 -13.34
CA ARG A 74 -3.29 6.51 -12.86
C ARG A 74 -4.57 7.06 -13.47
N PHE A 75 -5.34 7.79 -12.69
CA PHE A 75 -6.61 8.39 -13.16
C PHE A 75 -6.44 9.23 -14.42
N ARG A 76 -5.36 10.02 -14.51
CA ARG A 76 -5.09 10.90 -15.67
C ARG A 76 -4.87 10.14 -16.97
N ASP A 77 -4.26 8.98 -16.90
CA ASP A 77 -3.87 8.17 -18.06
C ASP A 77 -4.84 6.99 -18.27
N CYS A 78 -5.92 6.94 -17.48
CA CYS A 78 -6.82 5.79 -17.46
C CYS A 78 -7.71 5.74 -18.71
N ARG A 79 -7.46 4.75 -19.54
CA ARG A 79 -8.30 4.38 -20.70
C ARG A 79 -9.36 3.33 -20.36
N GLY A 80 -9.36 2.81 -19.13
CA GLY A 80 -10.33 1.82 -18.66
C GLY A 80 -11.72 2.41 -18.44
N GLU A 81 -12.72 1.55 -18.47
CA GLU A 81 -14.10 1.90 -18.12
C GLU A 81 -14.21 2.19 -16.61
N GLU A 82 -15.23 2.98 -16.26
CA GLU A 82 -15.54 3.25 -14.86
C GLU A 82 -16.00 1.97 -14.17
N THR A 83 -15.36 1.61 -13.06
CA THR A 83 -15.63 0.36 -12.36
C THR A 83 -15.86 0.61 -10.88
N CYS A 84 -16.97 0.10 -10.38
CA CYS A 84 -17.33 0.22 -8.97
C CYS A 84 -16.29 -0.46 -8.07
N PRO A 85 -15.76 0.26 -7.06
CA PRO A 85 -14.77 -0.29 -6.14
C PRO A 85 -15.32 -1.38 -5.20
N LEU A 86 -16.66 -1.50 -5.08
CA LEU A 86 -17.30 -2.51 -4.21
C LEU A 86 -17.75 -3.74 -5.00
N ALA A 87 -18.43 -3.55 -6.14
CA ALA A 87 -19.10 -4.64 -6.86
C ALA A 87 -18.45 -4.99 -8.21
N ALA A 88 -17.38 -4.28 -8.60
CA ALA A 88 -16.72 -4.41 -9.90
C ALA A 88 -17.65 -4.20 -11.11
N GLY A 89 -18.85 -3.66 -10.90
CA GLY A 89 -19.81 -3.34 -11.97
C GLY A 89 -19.47 -1.99 -12.65
N ASN A 90 -20.05 -1.78 -13.84
CA ASN A 90 -19.85 -0.55 -14.61
C ASN A 90 -20.78 0.59 -14.11
N HIS A 91 -20.54 1.04 -12.89
CA HIS A 91 -21.25 2.16 -12.24
C HIS A 91 -20.38 2.82 -11.18
N LYS A 92 -20.73 4.05 -10.79
CA LYS A 92 -20.05 4.79 -9.71
C LYS A 92 -20.39 4.22 -8.34
N LEU A 93 -19.48 4.37 -7.38
CA LEU A 93 -19.70 3.97 -5.98
C LEU A 93 -21.03 4.51 -5.42
N LYS A 94 -21.38 5.76 -5.71
CA LYS A 94 -22.63 6.40 -5.25
C LYS A 94 -23.91 5.72 -5.77
N LYS A 95 -23.81 4.96 -6.86
CA LYS A 95 -24.94 4.23 -7.46
C LYS A 95 -24.89 2.73 -7.14
N CYS A 96 -23.97 2.31 -6.28
CA CYS A 96 -23.81 0.92 -5.91
C CYS A 96 -24.89 0.50 -4.92
N THR A 97 -25.65 -0.54 -5.27
CA THR A 97 -26.68 -1.18 -4.43
C THR A 97 -26.24 -2.55 -3.93
N ALA A 98 -25.00 -2.95 -4.21
CA ALA A 98 -24.49 -4.26 -3.82
C ALA A 98 -24.44 -4.41 -2.30
N THR A 99 -24.93 -5.53 -1.83
CA THR A 99 -24.80 -5.97 -0.44
C THR A 99 -23.36 -6.40 -0.14
N PRO A 100 -22.95 -6.49 1.13
CA PRO A 100 -21.61 -6.98 1.50
C PRO A 100 -21.30 -8.38 0.94
N MET A 101 -22.31 -9.21 0.71
CA MET A 101 -22.16 -10.56 0.13
C MET A 101 -21.88 -10.55 -1.36
N GLU A 102 -22.25 -9.47 -2.07
CA GLU A 102 -22.08 -9.31 -3.53
C GLU A 102 -20.82 -8.52 -3.86
N CYS A 103 -20.04 -8.13 -2.87
CA CYS A 103 -18.79 -7.44 -3.08
C CYS A 103 -17.83 -8.27 -3.92
N LYS A 104 -17.24 -7.63 -4.95
CA LYS A 104 -16.26 -8.23 -5.85
C LYS A 104 -15.20 -7.20 -6.20
N PHE A 105 -13.98 -7.65 -6.35
CA PHE A 105 -12.90 -6.77 -6.74
C PHE A 105 -12.39 -7.07 -8.15
N ILE A 106 -12.38 -6.06 -9.01
CA ILE A 106 -12.03 -6.19 -10.43
C ILE A 106 -10.66 -6.83 -10.67
N ASN A 107 -9.67 -6.56 -9.82
CA ASN A 107 -8.34 -7.15 -9.96
C ASN A 107 -8.35 -8.65 -9.64
N CYS A 108 -9.11 -9.08 -8.62
CA CYS A 108 -9.27 -10.50 -8.28
C CYS A 108 -10.05 -11.25 -9.37
N LEU A 109 -11.10 -10.64 -9.93
CA LEU A 109 -11.84 -11.19 -11.06
C LEU A 109 -10.94 -11.34 -12.30
N THR A 110 -10.13 -10.31 -12.60
CA THR A 110 -9.19 -10.34 -13.72
C THR A 110 -8.14 -11.42 -13.52
N TYR A 111 -7.57 -11.52 -12.31
CA TYR A 111 -6.61 -12.57 -11.97
C TYR A 111 -7.22 -13.97 -12.20
N ASN A 112 -8.42 -14.21 -11.67
CA ASN A 112 -9.12 -15.49 -11.80
C ASN A 112 -9.47 -15.87 -13.25
N LYS A 113 -9.71 -14.87 -14.09
CA LYS A 113 -9.96 -15.08 -15.53
C LYS A 113 -8.74 -15.68 -16.25
N TYR A 114 -7.54 -15.23 -15.89
CA TYR A 114 -6.30 -15.69 -16.51
C TYR A 114 -5.61 -16.85 -15.78
N ASN A 115 -6.00 -17.14 -14.52
CA ASN A 115 -5.39 -18.16 -13.69
C ASN A 115 -6.42 -19.16 -13.17
N GLN A 116 -7.06 -19.91 -14.06
CA GLN A 116 -8.16 -20.82 -13.70
C GLN A 116 -7.75 -21.92 -12.73
N ASN A 117 -6.50 -22.39 -12.81
CA ASN A 117 -5.97 -23.44 -11.93
C ASN A 117 -5.54 -22.95 -10.54
N LYS A 118 -5.42 -21.64 -10.35
CA LYS A 118 -4.95 -21.03 -9.10
C LYS A 118 -5.79 -19.82 -8.74
N ARG A 119 -7.08 -20.05 -8.56
CA ARG A 119 -8.05 -18.99 -8.24
C ARG A 119 -7.83 -18.44 -6.83
N ILE A 120 -8.01 -17.15 -6.70
CA ILE A 120 -8.00 -16.43 -5.42
C ILE A 120 -9.41 -15.98 -5.04
N CYS A 121 -9.62 -15.66 -3.76
CA CYS A 121 -10.89 -15.10 -3.30
C CYS A 121 -11.16 -13.75 -3.99
N ASP A 122 -12.30 -13.62 -4.64
CA ASP A 122 -12.77 -12.41 -5.31
C ASP A 122 -13.86 -11.65 -4.54
N LYS A 123 -14.31 -12.21 -3.41
CA LYS A 123 -15.29 -11.60 -2.49
C LYS A 123 -14.67 -10.51 -1.62
N ASN A 124 -13.88 -9.65 -2.23
CA ASN A 124 -13.20 -8.53 -1.59
C ASN A 124 -13.66 -7.22 -2.24
N THR A 125 -13.51 -6.13 -1.52
CA THR A 125 -13.62 -4.81 -2.10
C THR A 125 -12.24 -4.29 -2.52
N SER A 126 -12.22 -3.29 -3.37
CA SER A 126 -10.95 -2.61 -3.72
C SER A 126 -10.32 -1.86 -2.53
N LEU A 127 -11.03 -1.76 -1.41
CA LEU A 127 -10.59 -1.10 -0.18
C LEU A 127 -10.07 -2.09 0.87
N ASP A 128 -10.21 -3.39 0.61
CA ASP A 128 -9.80 -4.43 1.54
C ASP A 128 -8.27 -4.56 1.56
N LYS A 129 -7.70 -4.40 2.75
CA LYS A 129 -6.25 -4.52 2.97
C LYS A 129 -5.75 -5.97 2.85
N ASN A 130 -6.63 -6.94 3.06
CA ASN A 130 -6.30 -8.37 3.00
C ASN A 130 -6.58 -8.97 1.62
N CYS A 131 -6.77 -8.14 0.61
CA CYS A 131 -7.04 -8.60 -0.75
C CYS A 131 -5.82 -9.35 -1.34
N PRO A 132 -5.97 -10.60 -1.81
CA PRO A 132 -4.86 -11.37 -2.39
C PRO A 132 -4.21 -10.71 -3.60
N SER A 133 -5.00 -10.04 -4.45
CA SER A 133 -4.45 -9.27 -5.59
C SER A 133 -3.61 -8.09 -5.12
N LEU A 134 -3.99 -7.43 -4.03
CA LEU A 134 -3.20 -6.35 -3.44
C LEU A 134 -1.86 -6.89 -2.94
N GLU A 135 -1.88 -8.00 -2.20
CA GLU A 135 -0.64 -8.61 -1.67
C GLU A 135 0.32 -9.00 -2.80
N THR A 136 -0.19 -9.58 -3.89
CA THR A 136 0.62 -9.91 -5.08
C THR A 136 1.30 -8.67 -5.68
N VAL A 137 0.58 -7.55 -5.76
CA VAL A 137 1.14 -6.28 -6.29
C VAL A 137 2.17 -5.69 -5.32
N LEU A 138 1.89 -5.69 -4.02
CA LEU A 138 2.83 -5.21 -3.02
C LEU A 138 4.12 -6.03 -3.00
N GLU A 139 4.03 -7.36 -3.13
CA GLU A 139 5.18 -8.24 -3.21
C GLU A 139 6.03 -7.96 -4.45
N LYS A 140 5.39 -7.79 -5.62
CA LYS A 140 6.08 -7.37 -6.84
C LYS A 140 6.83 -6.04 -6.67
N TYR A 141 6.24 -5.08 -5.95
CA TYR A 141 6.91 -3.81 -5.67
C TYR A 141 8.09 -3.98 -4.72
N ARG A 142 7.96 -4.83 -3.68
CA ARG A 142 9.08 -5.17 -2.79
C ARG A 142 10.25 -5.74 -3.59
N GLN A 143 10.00 -6.71 -4.46
CA GLN A 143 11.04 -7.33 -5.29
C GLN A 143 11.70 -6.33 -6.25
N ASN A 144 10.92 -5.49 -6.92
CA ASN A 144 11.43 -4.52 -7.90
C ASN A 144 12.18 -3.35 -7.27
N THR A 145 11.95 -3.05 -6.00
CA THR A 145 12.62 -1.95 -5.29
C THR A 145 13.86 -2.41 -4.51
N GLY A 146 14.29 -3.66 -4.68
CA GLY A 146 15.47 -4.22 -4.01
C GLY A 146 15.27 -4.40 -2.49
N TYR A 147 14.06 -4.68 -2.10
CA TYR A 147 13.71 -5.02 -0.72
C TYR A 147 14.12 -6.45 -0.39
#